data_6f54b33bed94d6f75cb3684f920c62b6
#
_entry.id   6f54b33bed94d6f75cb3684f920c62b6
#
_cell.length_a   1.000
_cell.length_b   1.000
_cell.length_c   1.000
_cell.angle_alpha   90.00
_cell.angle_beta   90.00
_cell.angle_gamma   90.00
#
_symmetry.space_group_name_H-M   'P 1'
#
loop_
_entity.id
_entity.type
_entity.pdbx_description
1 polymer ?
#
loop_
_entity_poly.entity_id
_entity_poly.type
_entity_poly.pdbx_seq_one_letter_code
_entity_poly.pdbx_strand_id
1 'polypeptide(L)'
;MILYLLIPEILGIRYLNGYGGSGEFQVFSPAILLAAVGFAMILTLGTAWLVIRHVVSTSCVESSTAIYGIRQPSKRKVNLKKRTKTGEIGYMAWQNVRRYKGRFLLTVISLFLGVEMLLASVVITEGGDYTHVIEKRPDFLIAGMFSDWGMEQGYGKEYQSRDSGYDPMETEGDNFELLYGNEYEEFSPVSSEVRDRLLELDGVNREESYVMEGAYLMTTISGKGIRPLEENGQLSKEKEDSMLEGFTEDTVQILTDEEMEKLARYVKEKNLPVDIESLKEGDGVVILHDHQLNPKQEEEARESVGEPLYFSTMLSERDWRQWNQLSPKERDEQTKAGTMQRKQSATFCLSGYLDNRAEGFPDVRQTWHGSEGSIYFLISENGFAKIPTEKKTLYMELNVENKKEAVVRQKIQNILEEENKRRRNVSAAGVEDQSGEAGIFCISKSELLENAKDYIQGNRIIFGSISIVLLMAGMTNYLNIVVTGIFSRKKELEIMERVGMTKRQKRMLFMMEGGYYFCAVTVLLVTIGSVMLQWIKTYMEIKLSYFVFQYPLIWLVVGLCCLAGISFAVPAGLYMLEKSHCEQ
;
A
#
# COMPACT_ATOMS: atom_id res chain seq x y z
N MET A 1 -9.23 20.90 -19.01
CA MET A 1 -10.63 21.19 -18.65
C MET A 1 -11.52 19.95 -18.80
N ILE A 2 -11.58 19.30 -19.96
CA ILE A 2 -12.40 18.08 -20.16
C ILE A 2 -11.96 16.95 -19.22
N LEU A 3 -10.67 16.68 -19.07
CA LEU A 3 -10.12 15.71 -18.12
C LEU A 3 -10.43 16.07 -16.66
N TYR A 4 -10.37 17.35 -16.31
CA TYR A 4 -10.70 17.81 -14.95
C TYR A 4 -12.19 17.61 -14.60
N LEU A 5 -13.08 17.64 -15.58
CA LEU A 5 -14.52 17.39 -15.39
C LEU A 5 -14.89 15.91 -15.45
N LEU A 6 -14.20 15.12 -16.29
CA LEU A 6 -14.48 13.70 -16.47
C LEU A 6 -13.84 12.79 -15.41
N ILE A 7 -12.60 13.10 -15.00
CA ILE A 7 -11.89 12.27 -14.02
C ILE A 7 -12.62 12.21 -12.67
N PRO A 8 -13.08 13.32 -12.05
CA PRO A 8 -13.81 13.26 -10.80
C PRO A 8 -15.12 12.50 -10.88
N GLU A 9 -15.82 12.58 -12.03
CA GLU A 9 -17.10 11.89 -12.22
C GLU A 9 -16.91 10.38 -12.36
N ILE A 10 -15.88 9.95 -13.08
CA ILE A 10 -15.51 8.54 -13.23
C ILE A 10 -14.93 7.96 -11.93
N LEU A 11 -14.08 8.72 -11.24
CA LEU A 11 -13.44 8.32 -9.98
C LEU A 11 -14.39 8.45 -8.80
N GLY A 12 -15.23 9.48 -8.74
CA GLY A 12 -16.15 9.71 -7.62
C GLY A 12 -17.12 8.56 -7.41
N ILE A 13 -17.59 7.95 -8.49
CA ILE A 13 -18.52 6.81 -8.40
C ILE A 13 -17.81 5.52 -7.94
N ARG A 14 -16.57 5.29 -8.36
CA ARG A 14 -15.84 4.04 -8.06
C ARG A 14 -14.97 4.12 -6.81
N TYR A 15 -14.35 5.27 -6.56
CA TYR A 15 -13.45 5.48 -5.43
C TYR A 15 -14.19 5.61 -4.10
N LEU A 16 -15.38 6.23 -4.09
CA LEU A 16 -16.22 6.35 -2.91
C LEU A 16 -16.80 5.00 -2.45
N ASN A 17 -17.07 4.09 -3.37
CA ASN A 17 -17.54 2.75 -3.03
C ASN A 17 -16.45 1.87 -2.39
N GLY A 18 -15.17 2.16 -2.67
CA GLY A 18 -14.04 1.42 -2.09
C GLY A 18 -13.60 1.93 -0.70
N TYR A 19 -13.83 3.21 -0.40
CA TYR A 19 -13.35 3.81 0.85
C TYR A 19 -14.38 3.93 1.97
N GLY A 20 -15.63 3.51 1.78
CA GLY A 20 -16.66 3.52 2.86
C GLY A 20 -16.92 4.86 3.55
N GLY A 21 -16.26 5.92 3.12
CA GLY A 21 -16.33 7.24 3.74
C GLY A 21 -17.61 7.98 3.35
N SER A 22 -18.47 8.25 4.33
CA SER A 22 -19.63 9.15 4.22
C SER A 22 -19.25 10.63 4.06
N GLY A 23 -17.98 10.93 3.77
CA GLY A 23 -17.51 12.29 3.52
C GLY A 23 -18.03 12.77 2.17
N GLU A 24 -18.76 13.90 2.17
CA GLU A 24 -19.08 14.65 0.95
C GLU A 24 -17.76 15.04 0.24
N PHE A 25 -17.30 14.20 -0.67
CA PHE A 25 -16.20 14.54 -1.55
C PHE A 25 -16.68 15.68 -2.44
N GLN A 26 -16.16 16.88 -2.24
CA GLN A 26 -16.36 17.96 -3.20
C GLN A 26 -15.65 17.58 -4.50
N VAL A 27 -16.36 16.87 -5.36
CA VAL A 27 -15.92 16.42 -6.69
C VAL A 27 -15.43 17.61 -7.54
N PHE A 28 -15.91 18.81 -7.27
CA PHE A 28 -15.55 20.02 -7.96
C PHE A 28 -15.28 21.16 -6.98
N SER A 29 -14.04 21.64 -6.91
CA SER A 29 -13.67 22.85 -6.19
C SER A 29 -13.46 24.02 -7.16
N PRO A 30 -14.39 24.98 -7.23
CA PRO A 30 -14.22 26.19 -8.06
C PRO A 30 -12.96 26.97 -7.70
N ALA A 31 -12.54 26.94 -6.44
CA ALA A 31 -11.35 27.63 -5.96
C ALA A 31 -10.06 27.02 -6.55
N ILE A 32 -9.95 25.70 -6.63
CA ILE A 32 -8.79 25.02 -7.26
C ILE A 32 -8.77 25.29 -8.75
N LEU A 33 -9.93 25.28 -9.44
CA LEU A 33 -10.02 25.62 -10.85
C LEU A 33 -9.57 27.05 -11.11
N LEU A 34 -10.07 28.02 -10.33
CA LEU A 34 -9.68 29.42 -10.45
C LEU A 34 -8.19 29.64 -10.17
N ALA A 35 -7.65 28.94 -9.16
CA ALA A 35 -6.22 28.99 -8.87
C ALA A 35 -5.38 28.41 -10.03
N ALA A 36 -5.79 27.30 -10.63
CA ALA A 36 -5.11 26.71 -11.79
C ALA A 36 -5.17 27.59 -13.03
N VAL A 37 -6.34 28.19 -13.33
CA VAL A 37 -6.51 29.14 -14.42
C VAL A 37 -5.71 30.42 -14.17
N GLY A 38 -5.73 30.95 -12.94
CA GLY A 38 -4.94 32.11 -12.54
C GLY A 38 -3.44 31.86 -12.69
N PHE A 39 -2.96 30.70 -12.24
CA PHE A 39 -1.56 30.29 -12.41
C PHE A 39 -1.17 30.18 -13.90
N ALA A 40 -2.01 29.56 -14.73
CA ALA A 40 -1.77 29.46 -16.17
C ALA A 40 -1.74 30.83 -16.84
N MET A 41 -2.63 31.75 -16.44
CA MET A 41 -2.62 33.14 -16.94
C MET A 41 -1.35 33.88 -16.50
N ILE A 42 -0.92 33.77 -15.24
CA ILE A 42 0.31 34.41 -14.76
C ILE A 42 1.53 33.91 -15.54
N LEU A 43 1.60 32.59 -15.78
CA LEU A 43 2.69 31.99 -16.55
C LEU A 43 2.69 32.49 -18.01
N THR A 44 1.53 32.51 -18.69
CA THR A 44 1.42 32.94 -20.08
C THR A 44 1.67 34.43 -20.25
N LEU A 45 1.11 35.27 -19.40
CA LEU A 45 1.34 36.70 -19.40
C LEU A 45 2.77 37.06 -19.00
N GLY A 46 3.33 36.36 -18.00
CA GLY A 46 4.71 36.53 -17.57
C GLY A 46 5.72 36.17 -18.67
N THR A 47 5.51 35.04 -19.35
CA THR A 47 6.37 34.65 -20.48
C THR A 47 6.20 35.60 -21.67
N ALA A 48 4.98 36.03 -22.01
CA ALA A 48 4.74 36.99 -23.04
C ALA A 48 5.40 38.35 -22.73
N TRP A 49 5.29 38.81 -21.49
CA TRP A 49 5.95 40.04 -21.03
C TRP A 49 7.48 39.95 -21.11
N LEU A 50 8.07 38.86 -20.71
CA LEU A 50 9.52 38.63 -20.83
C LEU A 50 9.98 38.64 -22.28
N VAL A 51 9.22 38.01 -23.19
CA VAL A 51 9.52 38.01 -24.63
C VAL A 51 9.40 39.40 -25.20
N ILE A 52 8.32 40.15 -24.91
CA ILE A 52 8.11 41.51 -25.37
C ILE A 52 9.23 42.44 -24.85
N ARG A 53 9.56 42.32 -23.57
CA ARG A 53 10.67 43.08 -22.95
C ARG A 53 12.00 42.81 -23.65
N HIS A 54 12.27 41.56 -23.98
CA HIS A 54 13.49 41.16 -24.70
C HIS A 54 13.49 41.71 -26.13
N VAL A 55 12.36 41.68 -26.84
CA VAL A 55 12.23 42.23 -28.20
C VAL A 55 12.37 43.76 -28.22
N VAL A 56 11.76 44.44 -27.24
CA VAL A 56 11.86 45.92 -27.13
C VAL A 56 13.26 46.36 -26.71
N SER A 57 13.98 45.56 -25.96
CA SER A 57 15.36 45.86 -25.53
C SER A 57 16.42 45.59 -26.60
N THR A 58 16.09 44.85 -27.67
CA THR A 58 17.00 44.56 -28.78
C THR A 58 16.94 45.69 -29.82
N SER A 59 18.08 46.26 -30.16
CA SER A 59 18.15 47.34 -31.18
C SER A 59 17.78 46.80 -32.58
N CYS A 60 17.23 47.68 -33.45
CA CYS A 60 16.89 47.30 -34.82
C CYS A 60 18.08 46.74 -35.62
N VAL A 61 19.30 47.18 -35.29
CA VAL A 61 20.54 46.70 -35.92
C VAL A 61 20.90 45.30 -35.43
N GLU A 62 20.70 45.03 -34.15
CA GLU A 62 20.98 43.74 -33.53
C GLU A 62 19.95 42.68 -33.98
N SER A 63 18.68 43.05 -34.14
CA SER A 63 17.64 42.16 -34.68
C SER A 63 17.87 41.84 -36.17
N SER A 64 18.36 42.80 -36.97
CA SER A 64 18.68 42.55 -38.39
C SER A 64 19.91 41.66 -38.55
N THR A 65 20.94 41.79 -37.70
CA THR A 65 22.11 40.91 -37.69
C THR A 65 21.80 39.53 -37.14
N ALA A 66 20.88 39.39 -36.19
CA ALA A 66 20.40 38.10 -35.69
C ALA A 66 19.58 37.34 -36.76
N ILE A 67 18.80 38.07 -37.62
CA ILE A 67 18.06 37.49 -38.74
C ILE A 67 19.01 36.99 -39.84
N TYR A 68 20.11 37.69 -40.09
CA TYR A 68 21.09 37.29 -41.10
C TYR A 68 22.11 36.22 -40.63
N GLY A 69 22.17 35.89 -39.35
CA GLY A 69 22.90 34.73 -38.84
C GLY A 69 24.38 34.66 -39.19
N ILE A 70 25.01 35.79 -39.56
CA ILE A 70 26.41 35.86 -39.95
C ILE A 70 27.27 35.99 -38.68
N ARG A 71 27.33 34.92 -37.90
CA ARG A 71 28.50 34.68 -37.04
C ARG A 71 29.61 34.17 -37.96
N GLN A 72 30.66 34.97 -38.18
CA GLN A 72 31.81 34.53 -38.94
C GLN A 72 32.27 33.15 -38.48
N PRO A 73 32.42 32.17 -39.38
CA PRO A 73 32.88 30.84 -38.98
C PRO A 73 34.31 30.97 -38.45
N SER A 74 34.50 30.59 -37.20
CA SER A 74 35.84 30.39 -36.65
C SER A 74 36.59 29.46 -37.57
N LYS A 75 37.77 29.92 -38.05
CA LYS A 75 38.68 29.16 -38.97
C LYS A 75 39.19 27.89 -38.27
N ARG A 76 38.33 26.92 -38.07
CA ARG A 76 38.74 25.56 -37.68
C ARG A 76 38.95 24.76 -38.94
N LYS A 77 40.23 24.39 -39.22
CA LYS A 77 40.57 23.46 -40.32
C LYS A 77 39.76 22.19 -40.15
N VAL A 78 38.76 22.03 -41.00
CA VAL A 78 37.98 20.77 -41.06
C VAL A 78 38.84 19.77 -41.79
N ASN A 79 39.36 18.77 -41.11
CA ASN A 79 39.95 17.59 -41.73
C ASN A 79 38.84 16.83 -42.48
N LEU A 80 38.79 17.04 -43.79
CA LEU A 80 37.90 16.31 -44.69
C LEU A 80 38.44 14.88 -44.89
N LYS A 81 38.21 14.03 -43.89
CA LYS A 81 38.21 12.58 -44.12
C LYS A 81 37.03 12.29 -45.06
N LYS A 82 37.28 11.50 -46.14
CA LYS A 82 36.23 11.02 -47.06
C LYS A 82 35.06 10.40 -46.27
N ARG A 83 34.00 11.20 -46.07
CA ARG A 83 32.77 10.72 -45.47
C ARG A 83 31.86 10.19 -46.57
N THR A 84 31.07 9.16 -46.26
CA THR A 84 29.99 8.72 -47.14
C THR A 84 28.93 9.84 -47.23
N LYS A 85 28.21 9.94 -48.38
CA LYS A 85 27.15 10.96 -48.58
C LYS A 85 26.14 10.98 -47.41
N THR A 86 25.82 9.85 -46.81
CA THR A 86 24.97 9.70 -45.64
C THR A 86 25.61 10.28 -44.37
N GLY A 87 26.91 10.10 -44.19
CA GLY A 87 27.66 10.63 -43.04
C GLY A 87 27.78 12.16 -43.06
N GLU A 88 27.78 12.77 -44.24
CA GLU A 88 27.76 14.22 -44.39
C GLU A 88 26.42 14.81 -43.96
N ILE A 89 25.29 14.19 -44.34
CA ILE A 89 23.93 14.63 -43.93
C ILE A 89 23.76 14.49 -42.42
N GLY A 90 24.22 13.37 -41.84
CA GLY A 90 24.19 13.17 -40.38
C GLY A 90 25.00 14.21 -39.60
N TYR A 91 26.18 14.59 -40.14
CA TYR A 91 26.96 15.66 -39.51
C TYR A 91 26.31 17.04 -39.62
N MET A 92 25.67 17.35 -40.74
CA MET A 92 24.88 18.57 -40.91
C MET A 92 23.70 18.59 -39.91
N ALA A 93 22.98 17.48 -39.77
CA ALA A 93 21.91 17.33 -38.79
C ALA A 93 22.40 17.58 -37.37
N TRP A 94 23.53 17.01 -36.99
CA TRP A 94 24.16 17.24 -35.68
C TRP A 94 24.54 18.73 -35.46
N GLN A 95 25.11 19.36 -36.47
CA GLN A 95 25.44 20.80 -36.39
C GLN A 95 24.19 21.65 -36.18
N ASN A 96 23.08 21.33 -36.86
CA ASN A 96 21.80 22.01 -36.70
C ASN A 96 21.25 21.86 -35.27
N VAL A 97 21.23 20.66 -34.75
CA VAL A 97 20.81 20.38 -33.36
C VAL A 97 21.69 21.16 -32.37
N ARG A 98 23.00 21.17 -32.59
CA ARG A 98 23.97 21.84 -31.72
C ARG A 98 23.90 23.37 -31.80
N ARG A 99 23.40 23.92 -32.88
CA ARG A 99 23.20 25.37 -33.06
C ARG A 99 22.21 25.94 -32.03
N TYR A 100 21.19 25.15 -31.66
CA TYR A 100 20.16 25.55 -30.70
C TYR A 100 20.12 24.65 -29.45
N LYS A 101 21.27 24.51 -28.77
CA LYS A 101 21.47 23.58 -27.63
C LYS A 101 20.42 23.72 -26.53
N GLY A 102 20.01 24.93 -26.16
CA GLY A 102 19.01 25.17 -25.11
C GLY A 102 17.64 24.61 -25.49
N ARG A 103 17.20 24.82 -26.74
CA ARG A 103 15.94 24.23 -27.21
C ARG A 103 16.00 22.71 -27.30
N PHE A 104 17.11 22.18 -27.82
CA PHE A 104 17.34 20.76 -27.87
C PHE A 104 17.25 20.12 -26.50
N LEU A 105 18.00 20.64 -25.52
CA LEU A 105 18.02 20.12 -24.14
C LEU A 105 16.64 20.17 -23.49
N LEU A 106 15.95 21.31 -23.60
CA LEU A 106 14.61 21.46 -23.02
C LEU A 106 13.62 20.45 -23.60
N THR A 107 13.67 20.21 -24.90
CA THR A 107 12.79 19.22 -25.56
C THR A 107 13.10 17.80 -25.15
N VAL A 108 14.40 17.46 -25.11
CA VAL A 108 14.86 16.13 -24.69
C VAL A 108 14.41 15.86 -23.24
N ILE A 109 14.57 16.83 -22.34
CA ILE A 109 14.10 16.71 -20.95
C ILE A 109 12.58 16.56 -20.89
N SER A 110 11.83 17.37 -21.67
CA SER A 110 10.36 17.32 -21.69
C SER A 110 9.83 15.98 -22.21
N LEU A 111 10.42 15.43 -23.27
CA LEU A 111 10.08 14.10 -23.78
C LEU A 111 10.48 12.99 -22.82
N PHE A 112 11.69 13.07 -22.22
CA PHE A 112 12.17 12.13 -21.23
C PHE A 112 11.22 12.07 -20.03
N LEU A 113 10.88 13.23 -19.44
CA LEU A 113 9.97 13.28 -18.28
C LEU A 113 8.59 12.74 -18.63
N GLY A 114 8.06 12.99 -19.83
CA GLY A 114 6.77 12.44 -20.25
C GLY A 114 6.74 10.92 -20.30
N VAL A 115 7.79 10.30 -20.87
CA VAL A 115 7.90 8.83 -20.91
C VAL A 115 8.23 8.26 -19.54
N GLU A 116 9.14 8.88 -18.80
CA GLU A 116 9.54 8.42 -17.46
C GLU A 116 8.37 8.42 -16.48
N MET A 117 7.53 9.46 -16.50
CA MET A 117 6.32 9.52 -15.69
C MET A 117 5.32 8.42 -16.05
N LEU A 118 5.24 8.04 -17.33
CA LEU A 118 4.43 6.89 -17.74
C LEU A 118 4.98 5.59 -17.14
N LEU A 119 6.29 5.37 -17.24
CA LEU A 119 6.92 4.17 -16.66
C LEU A 119 6.81 4.13 -15.14
N ALA A 120 7.04 5.25 -14.47
CA ALA A 120 6.87 5.37 -13.02
C ALA A 120 5.43 5.10 -12.58
N SER A 121 4.45 5.63 -13.31
CA SER A 121 3.02 5.38 -13.08
C SER A 121 2.70 3.88 -13.13
N VAL A 122 3.21 3.19 -14.14
CA VAL A 122 3.01 1.74 -14.28
C VAL A 122 3.65 0.98 -13.13
N VAL A 123 4.90 1.31 -12.78
CA VAL A 123 5.61 0.65 -11.65
C VAL A 123 4.86 0.84 -10.33
N ILE A 124 4.37 2.03 -10.05
CA ILE A 124 3.63 2.31 -8.82
C ILE A 124 2.29 1.58 -8.80
N THR A 125 1.54 1.58 -9.90
CA THR A 125 0.19 1.00 -9.94
C THR A 125 0.19 -0.52 -10.08
N GLU A 126 1.13 -1.11 -10.81
CA GLU A 126 1.25 -2.57 -10.94
C GLU A 126 2.00 -3.18 -9.75
N GLY A 127 3.02 -2.48 -9.23
CA GLY A 127 3.75 -2.93 -8.06
C GLY A 127 2.95 -2.79 -6.76
N GLY A 128 2.03 -1.82 -6.68
CA GLY A 128 1.11 -1.64 -5.57
C GLY A 128 -0.16 -2.49 -5.65
N ASP A 129 -0.22 -3.48 -6.55
CA ASP A 129 -1.34 -4.41 -6.67
C ASP A 129 -1.26 -5.47 -5.57
N TYR A 130 -2.09 -5.32 -4.54
CA TYR A 130 -2.14 -6.22 -3.38
C TYR A 130 -3.18 -7.35 -3.53
N THR A 131 -3.79 -7.52 -4.69
CA THR A 131 -4.76 -8.61 -4.91
C THR A 131 -4.14 -9.98 -4.67
N HIS A 132 -2.85 -10.15 -4.97
CA HIS A 132 -2.10 -11.38 -4.72
C HIS A 132 -1.97 -11.75 -3.24
N VAL A 133 -2.07 -10.78 -2.32
CA VAL A 133 -2.12 -11.01 -0.86
C VAL A 133 -3.51 -11.47 -0.46
N ILE A 134 -4.56 -10.79 -0.98
CA ILE A 134 -5.94 -11.16 -0.70
C ILE A 134 -6.27 -12.57 -1.24
N GLU A 135 -5.71 -12.94 -2.40
CA GLU A 135 -5.95 -14.27 -3.01
C GLU A 135 -5.50 -15.43 -2.12
N LYS A 136 -4.54 -15.20 -1.23
CA LYS A 136 -4.06 -16.22 -0.28
C LYS A 136 -4.95 -16.36 0.96
N ARG A 137 -5.87 -15.41 1.20
CA ARG A 137 -6.77 -15.44 2.35
C ARG A 137 -7.84 -16.52 2.20
N PRO A 138 -8.43 -16.99 3.32
CA PRO A 138 -9.62 -17.83 3.29
C PRO A 138 -10.78 -17.10 2.60
N ASP A 139 -11.75 -17.85 2.07
CA ASP A 139 -12.88 -17.26 1.37
C ASP A 139 -13.73 -16.37 2.29
N PHE A 140 -13.90 -16.78 3.55
CA PHE A 140 -14.54 -15.99 4.59
C PHE A 140 -13.74 -16.06 5.89
N LEU A 141 -13.57 -14.91 6.53
CA LEU A 141 -13.05 -14.79 7.88
C LEU A 141 -14.17 -14.24 8.76
N ILE A 142 -14.48 -14.93 9.85
CA ILE A 142 -15.56 -14.59 10.77
C ILE A 142 -14.99 -14.50 12.17
N ALA A 143 -15.21 -13.38 12.85
CA ALA A 143 -14.64 -13.16 14.17
C ALA A 143 -15.64 -12.53 15.15
N GLY A 144 -15.39 -12.76 16.43
CA GLY A 144 -16.00 -12.01 17.50
C GLY A 144 -15.46 -10.57 17.59
N MET A 145 -15.95 -9.82 18.54
CA MET A 145 -15.57 -8.40 18.71
C MET A 145 -15.50 -8.03 20.20
N PHE A 146 -14.72 -6.97 20.48
CA PHE A 146 -14.70 -6.33 21.80
C PHE A 146 -15.69 -5.14 21.89
N SER A 147 -16.21 -4.63 20.78
CA SER A 147 -16.93 -3.37 20.73
C SER A 147 -18.22 -3.45 19.94
N ASP A 148 -19.28 -2.84 20.46
CA ASP A 148 -20.54 -2.64 19.75
C ASP A 148 -20.43 -1.64 18.58
N TRP A 149 -19.41 -0.79 18.59
CA TRP A 149 -19.22 0.25 17.60
C TRP A 149 -19.11 -0.30 16.16
N GLY A 150 -18.44 -1.43 15.98
CA GLY A 150 -18.35 -2.09 14.68
C GLY A 150 -19.68 -2.59 14.12
N MET A 151 -20.70 -2.83 14.98
CA MET A 151 -22.03 -3.25 14.53
C MET A 151 -22.85 -2.13 13.91
N GLU A 152 -22.73 -0.90 14.41
CA GLU A 152 -23.48 0.23 13.91
C GLU A 152 -23.02 0.68 12.53
N GLN A 153 -21.75 0.48 12.21
CA GLN A 153 -21.11 1.05 11.04
C GLN A 153 -20.86 0.04 9.89
N GLY A 154 -21.11 -1.24 10.09
CA GLY A 154 -20.84 -2.27 9.10
C GLY A 154 -19.35 -2.59 9.00
N TYR A 155 -18.86 -3.27 9.97
CA TYR A 155 -17.48 -3.56 10.33
C TYR A 155 -16.54 -3.89 9.16
N GLY A 156 -16.99 -4.67 8.19
CA GLY A 156 -16.16 -5.00 7.01
C GLY A 156 -15.79 -3.80 6.13
N LYS A 157 -16.57 -2.70 6.22
CA LYS A 157 -16.32 -1.48 5.43
C LYS A 157 -15.40 -0.52 6.18
N GLU A 158 -15.49 -0.44 7.50
CA GLU A 158 -14.70 0.49 8.31
C GLU A 158 -13.31 -0.01 8.65
N TYR A 159 -13.13 -1.29 8.75
CA TYR A 159 -11.81 -1.89 8.87
C TYR A 159 -10.89 -1.46 7.71
N GLN A 160 -11.49 -1.13 6.56
CA GLN A 160 -10.81 -0.60 5.38
C GLN A 160 -10.68 0.93 5.36
N SER A 161 -11.46 1.66 6.17
CA SER A 161 -11.59 3.12 6.07
C SER A 161 -10.99 3.89 7.24
N ARG A 162 -10.40 3.23 8.22
CA ARG A 162 -9.87 3.93 9.38
C ARG A 162 -8.70 4.83 9.01
N ASP A 163 -8.87 6.11 9.35
CA ASP A 163 -7.91 7.22 9.22
C ASP A 163 -6.64 7.04 10.10
N SER A 164 -6.48 5.89 10.72
CA SER A 164 -5.38 5.54 11.63
C SER A 164 -4.09 5.14 10.90
N GLY A 165 -4.08 5.17 9.55
CA GLY A 165 -2.94 4.68 8.78
C GLY A 165 -2.82 3.15 8.79
N TYR A 166 -3.77 2.45 9.40
CA TYR A 166 -3.83 1.01 9.37
C TYR A 166 -4.31 0.53 8.01
N ASP A 167 -3.41 -0.02 7.24
CA ASP A 167 -3.74 -0.77 6.01
C ASP A 167 -3.96 -2.23 6.41
N PRO A 168 -5.17 -2.79 6.24
CA PRO A 168 -5.39 -4.23 6.48
C PRO A 168 -4.51 -5.12 5.61
N MET A 169 -3.82 -4.54 4.61
CA MET A 169 -2.83 -5.20 3.77
C MET A 169 -1.42 -5.13 4.36
N GLU A 170 -1.14 -4.25 5.32
CA GLU A 170 0.14 -4.20 6.04
C GLU A 170 0.28 -5.34 7.04
N THR A 171 -0.83 -5.94 7.48
CA THR A 171 -0.77 -7.19 8.20
C THR A 171 -0.50 -8.31 7.22
N GLU A 172 0.74 -8.73 7.16
CA GLU A 172 1.20 -9.81 6.29
C GLU A 172 0.33 -11.07 6.48
N GLY A 173 -0.50 -11.33 5.50
CA GLY A 173 -1.15 -12.60 5.28
C GLY A 173 -2.34 -12.92 6.18
N ASP A 174 -2.13 -13.45 7.35
CA ASP A 174 -3.15 -14.15 8.11
C ASP A 174 -3.51 -13.49 9.46
N ASN A 175 -2.78 -12.46 9.85
CA ASN A 175 -3.06 -11.73 11.07
C ASN A 175 -4.10 -10.64 10.83
N PHE A 176 -5.10 -10.56 11.67
CA PHE A 176 -5.99 -9.40 11.72
C PHE A 176 -6.09 -8.91 13.17
N GLU A 177 -6.26 -7.62 13.31
CA GLU A 177 -6.37 -6.96 14.58
C GLU A 177 -7.85 -6.83 14.96
N LEU A 178 -8.21 -7.29 16.15
CA LEU A 178 -9.55 -7.06 16.68
C LEU A 178 -9.63 -5.62 17.20
N LEU A 179 -10.69 -4.91 16.82
CA LEU A 179 -10.90 -3.56 17.28
C LEU A 179 -11.19 -3.53 18.77
N TYR A 180 -10.52 -2.56 19.39
CA TYR A 180 -10.57 -2.31 20.80
C TYR A 180 -11.23 -0.95 21.07
N GLY A 181 -12.15 -0.90 22.05
CA GLY A 181 -12.76 0.33 22.50
C GLY A 181 -11.88 1.06 23.53
N ASN A 182 -12.21 2.32 23.80
CA ASN A 182 -11.52 3.14 24.81
C ASN A 182 -11.99 2.84 26.26
N GLU A 183 -13.02 2.02 26.42
CA GLU A 183 -13.58 1.59 27.70
C GLU A 183 -13.50 0.07 27.78
N TYR A 184 -13.57 -0.49 28.99
CA TYR A 184 -13.60 -1.94 29.15
C TYR A 184 -14.78 -2.54 28.38
N GLU A 185 -14.47 -3.46 27.53
CA GLU A 185 -15.43 -4.21 26.75
C GLU A 185 -15.10 -5.70 26.84
N GLU A 186 -16.09 -6.50 27.20
CA GLU A 186 -15.92 -7.95 27.21
C GLU A 186 -15.92 -8.48 25.78
N PHE A 187 -15.01 -9.40 25.50
CA PHE A 187 -14.95 -10.04 24.19
C PHE A 187 -16.20 -10.91 23.94
N SER A 188 -16.93 -10.58 22.88
CA SER A 188 -18.06 -11.36 22.40
C SER A 188 -17.61 -12.39 21.35
N PRO A 189 -17.49 -13.67 21.70
CA PRO A 189 -17.01 -14.71 20.81
C PRO A 189 -18.03 -15.07 19.73
N VAL A 190 -17.58 -15.80 18.71
CA VAL A 190 -18.49 -16.57 17.85
C VAL A 190 -19.12 -17.68 18.68
N SER A 191 -20.44 -17.67 18.87
CA SER A 191 -21.10 -18.69 19.65
C SER A 191 -20.95 -20.08 19.04
N SER A 192 -20.95 -21.14 19.87
CA SER A 192 -20.83 -22.51 19.39
C SER A 192 -21.97 -22.88 18.41
N GLU A 193 -23.18 -22.36 18.66
CA GLU A 193 -24.32 -22.57 17.76
C GLU A 193 -24.07 -21.94 16.38
N VAL A 194 -23.58 -20.69 16.33
CA VAL A 194 -23.25 -20.01 15.07
C VAL A 194 -22.11 -20.72 14.36
N ARG A 195 -21.04 -21.08 15.07
CA ARG A 195 -19.89 -21.82 14.53
C ARG A 195 -20.35 -23.12 13.86
N ASP A 196 -21.14 -23.93 14.57
CA ASP A 196 -21.56 -25.22 14.06
C ASP A 196 -22.50 -25.06 12.84
N ARG A 197 -23.45 -24.11 12.88
CA ARG A 197 -24.30 -23.75 11.72
C ARG A 197 -23.50 -23.34 10.50
N LEU A 198 -22.41 -22.58 10.69
CA LEU A 198 -21.53 -22.12 9.61
C LEU A 198 -20.74 -23.27 8.99
N LEU A 199 -20.19 -24.16 9.82
CA LEU A 199 -19.44 -25.33 9.36
C LEU A 199 -20.31 -26.38 8.68
N GLU A 200 -21.63 -26.42 8.94
CA GLU A 200 -22.58 -27.34 8.33
C GLU A 200 -23.21 -26.80 7.03
N LEU A 201 -22.88 -25.60 6.60
CA LEU A 201 -23.39 -25.05 5.35
C LEU A 201 -22.96 -25.89 4.15
N ASP A 202 -23.95 -26.23 3.27
CA ASP A 202 -23.64 -26.90 2.01
C ASP A 202 -22.76 -25.99 1.14
N GLY A 203 -21.59 -26.48 0.78
CA GLY A 203 -20.56 -25.77 0.02
C GLY A 203 -19.35 -25.35 0.86
N VAL A 204 -19.41 -25.43 2.18
CA VAL A 204 -18.24 -25.21 3.05
C VAL A 204 -17.36 -26.45 3.06
N ASN A 205 -16.07 -26.28 2.80
CA ASN A 205 -15.07 -27.33 2.95
C ASN A 205 -14.57 -27.37 4.40
N ARG A 206 -15.12 -28.28 5.18
CA ARG A 206 -14.82 -28.37 6.61
C ARG A 206 -13.35 -28.75 6.90
N GLU A 207 -12.72 -29.54 6.02
CA GLU A 207 -11.34 -30.00 6.19
C GLU A 207 -10.31 -28.87 5.92
N GLU A 208 -10.67 -27.89 5.10
CA GLU A 208 -9.86 -26.72 4.80
C GLU A 208 -10.26 -25.49 5.63
N SER A 209 -11.29 -25.63 6.47
CA SER A 209 -11.73 -24.56 7.37
C SER A 209 -10.98 -24.62 8.69
N TYR A 210 -10.75 -23.45 9.30
CA TYR A 210 -10.01 -23.34 10.55
C TYR A 210 -10.86 -22.67 11.62
N VAL A 211 -10.72 -23.09 12.87
CA VAL A 211 -11.37 -22.48 14.02
C VAL A 211 -10.31 -22.21 15.08
N MET A 212 -10.10 -20.93 15.39
CA MET A 212 -9.24 -20.53 16.50
C MET A 212 -10.02 -20.51 17.80
N GLU A 213 -9.56 -21.30 18.75
CA GLU A 213 -10.10 -21.31 20.10
C GLU A 213 -9.09 -20.70 21.08
N GLY A 214 -9.58 -20.13 22.15
CA GLY A 214 -8.75 -19.48 23.16
C GLY A 214 -9.57 -18.64 24.13
N ALA A 215 -8.91 -17.70 24.77
CA ALA A 215 -9.56 -16.70 25.63
C ALA A 215 -8.70 -15.43 25.73
N TYR A 216 -9.33 -14.34 26.13
CA TYR A 216 -8.64 -13.14 26.59
C TYR A 216 -8.63 -13.13 28.11
N LEU A 217 -7.43 -13.07 28.69
CA LEU A 217 -7.22 -13.29 30.12
C LEU A 217 -6.25 -12.24 30.67
N MET A 218 -6.28 -12.07 31.96
CA MET A 218 -5.22 -11.35 32.67
C MET A 218 -4.08 -12.31 33.00
N THR A 219 -2.86 -11.90 32.70
CA THR A 219 -1.68 -12.69 33.05
C THR A 219 -0.88 -12.03 34.15
N THR A 220 -0.53 -12.78 35.18
CA THR A 220 0.47 -12.37 36.14
C THR A 220 1.78 -13.08 35.81
N ILE A 221 2.74 -12.30 35.35
CA ILE A 221 4.09 -12.74 34.95
C ILE A 221 5.13 -11.85 35.64
N SER A 222 6.29 -12.41 35.99
CA SER A 222 7.37 -11.62 36.59
C SER A 222 7.96 -10.58 35.65
N GLY A 223 8.49 -9.50 36.19
CA GLY A 223 9.23 -8.50 35.38
C GLY A 223 10.39 -9.10 34.59
N LYS A 224 10.95 -10.24 35.03
CA LYS A 224 11.98 -10.98 34.31
C LYS A 224 11.41 -11.58 33.01
N GLY A 225 10.18 -12.11 33.05
CA GLY A 225 9.50 -12.66 31.86
C GLY A 225 9.01 -11.59 30.87
N ILE A 226 8.84 -10.34 31.31
CA ILE A 226 8.42 -9.24 30.42
C ILE A 226 9.63 -8.55 29.77
N ARG A 227 10.76 -8.48 30.46
CA ARG A 227 11.95 -7.72 30.06
C ARG A 227 12.44 -7.97 28.64
N PRO A 228 12.38 -9.19 28.08
CA PRO A 228 12.74 -9.42 26.68
C PRO A 228 11.90 -8.65 25.66
N LEU A 229 10.65 -8.35 26.02
CA LEU A 229 9.71 -7.65 25.13
C LEU A 229 9.77 -6.12 25.28
N GLU A 230 10.54 -5.62 26.25
CA GLU A 230 10.55 -4.19 26.57
C GLU A 230 11.42 -3.37 25.64
N GLU A 231 10.83 -2.32 25.09
CA GLU A 231 11.55 -1.18 24.60
C GLU A 231 11.51 -0.06 25.66
N ASN A 232 12.62 0.12 26.38
CA ASN A 232 12.78 1.17 27.40
C ASN A 232 11.94 1.08 28.70
N GLY A 233 11.51 -0.10 29.12
CA GLY A 233 10.73 -0.29 30.34
C GLY A 233 9.28 0.19 30.26
N GLN A 234 8.77 0.39 29.06
CA GLN A 234 7.41 0.89 28.84
C GLN A 234 6.38 -0.21 29.02
N LEU A 235 6.62 -1.40 28.48
CA LEU A 235 5.69 -2.53 28.56
C LEU A 235 5.40 -2.97 29.99
N SER A 236 6.43 -3.05 30.86
CA SER A 236 6.26 -3.38 32.29
C SER A 236 5.37 -2.38 32.99
N LYS A 237 5.53 -1.09 32.69
CA LYS A 237 4.71 -0.04 33.29
C LYS A 237 3.27 -0.10 32.78
N GLU A 238 3.09 -0.22 31.49
CA GLU A 238 1.75 -0.37 30.88
C GLU A 238 1.03 -1.59 31.41
N LYS A 239 1.75 -2.71 31.53
CA LYS A 239 1.21 -3.95 32.11
C LYS A 239 0.83 -3.78 33.58
N GLU A 240 1.69 -3.14 34.37
CA GLU A 240 1.42 -2.87 35.78
C GLU A 240 0.21 -1.93 35.95
N ASP A 241 0.15 -0.86 35.19
CA ASP A 241 -0.96 0.10 35.19
C ASP A 241 -2.27 -0.60 34.79
N SER A 242 -2.28 -1.38 33.72
CA SER A 242 -3.44 -2.17 33.26
C SER A 242 -3.90 -3.19 34.30
N MET A 243 -2.98 -3.87 34.97
CA MET A 243 -3.30 -4.82 36.04
C MET A 243 -3.91 -4.12 37.26
N LEU A 244 -3.42 -2.93 37.63
CA LEU A 244 -3.93 -2.12 38.71
C LEU A 244 -5.34 -1.59 38.41
N GLU A 245 -5.61 -1.26 37.16
CA GLU A 245 -6.92 -0.85 36.69
C GLU A 245 -7.91 -2.02 36.53
N GLY A 246 -7.42 -3.25 36.60
CA GLY A 246 -8.23 -4.44 36.42
C GLY A 246 -8.44 -4.86 34.98
N PHE A 247 -7.58 -4.38 34.09
CA PHE A 247 -7.76 -4.36 32.67
C PHE A 247 -6.47 -4.77 31.96
N THR A 248 -6.38 -6.01 31.59
CA THR A 248 -5.36 -6.55 30.70
C THR A 248 -5.94 -7.66 29.87
N GLU A 249 -5.89 -7.49 28.57
CA GLU A 249 -6.40 -8.43 27.60
C GLU A 249 -5.23 -9.14 26.93
N ASP A 250 -4.67 -10.09 27.63
CA ASP A 250 -3.69 -10.98 27.03
C ASP A 250 -4.40 -12.03 26.19
N THR A 251 -3.93 -12.24 24.98
CA THR A 251 -4.43 -13.31 24.12
C THR A 251 -3.85 -14.63 24.53
N VAL A 252 -4.69 -15.62 24.79
CA VAL A 252 -4.28 -17.00 25.06
C VAL A 252 -4.90 -17.89 23.99
N GLN A 253 -4.10 -18.24 22.99
CA GLN A 253 -4.51 -19.07 21.85
C GLN A 253 -4.20 -20.54 22.13
N ILE A 254 -5.19 -21.40 21.90
CA ILE A 254 -5.02 -22.84 21.89
C ILE A 254 -4.49 -23.28 20.54
N LEU A 255 -3.32 -23.90 20.52
CA LEU A 255 -2.75 -24.46 19.30
C LEU A 255 -3.49 -25.73 18.90
N THR A 256 -3.82 -25.86 17.63
CA THR A 256 -4.26 -27.13 17.06
C THR A 256 -3.11 -28.14 17.02
N ASP A 257 -3.41 -29.44 16.93
CA ASP A 257 -2.39 -30.49 16.82
C ASP A 257 -1.45 -30.26 15.64
N GLU A 258 -1.98 -29.78 14.51
CA GLU A 258 -1.20 -29.49 13.31
C GLU A 258 -0.24 -28.30 13.53
N GLU A 259 -0.71 -27.23 14.13
CA GLU A 259 0.11 -26.05 14.47
C GLU A 259 1.19 -26.41 15.48
N MET A 260 0.85 -27.23 16.49
CA MET A 260 1.81 -27.73 17.48
C MET A 260 2.93 -28.55 16.83
N GLU A 261 2.60 -29.40 15.85
CA GLU A 261 3.61 -30.16 15.12
C GLU A 261 4.48 -29.31 14.21
N LYS A 262 3.87 -28.32 13.53
CA LYS A 262 4.61 -27.35 12.72
C LYS A 262 5.60 -26.56 13.57
N LEU A 263 5.12 -26.08 14.72
CA LEU A 263 5.92 -25.30 15.66
C LEU A 263 7.07 -26.13 16.26
N ALA A 264 6.78 -27.38 16.67
CA ALA A 264 7.80 -28.27 17.19
C ALA A 264 8.92 -28.56 16.17
N ARG A 265 8.59 -28.76 14.91
CA ARG A 265 9.57 -28.91 13.82
C ARG A 265 10.41 -27.67 13.65
N TYR A 266 9.79 -26.50 13.60
CA TYR A 266 10.46 -25.22 13.45
C TYR A 266 11.46 -24.94 14.58
N VAL A 267 11.03 -25.11 15.85
CA VAL A 267 11.89 -24.94 17.02
C VAL A 267 13.09 -25.86 16.96
N LYS A 268 12.89 -27.12 16.56
CA LYS A 268 13.97 -28.10 16.44
C LYS A 268 14.93 -27.77 15.30
N GLU A 269 14.42 -27.40 14.12
CA GLU A 269 15.22 -27.07 12.94
C GLU A 269 16.08 -25.81 13.16
N LYS A 270 15.52 -24.81 13.79
CA LYS A 270 16.21 -23.55 14.10
C LYS A 270 17.00 -23.60 15.42
N ASN A 271 16.90 -24.69 16.17
CA ASN A 271 17.53 -24.87 17.50
C ASN A 271 17.22 -23.72 18.47
N LEU A 272 15.93 -23.34 18.54
CA LEU A 272 15.47 -22.25 19.39
C LEU A 272 15.39 -22.70 20.86
N PRO A 273 15.59 -21.78 21.83
CA PRO A 273 15.54 -22.06 23.26
C PRO A 273 14.08 -22.09 23.77
N VAL A 274 13.28 -23.00 23.23
CA VAL A 274 11.86 -23.16 23.58
C VAL A 274 11.62 -24.60 24.06
N ASP A 275 11.03 -24.76 25.25
CA ASP A 275 10.65 -26.03 25.78
C ASP A 275 9.29 -26.51 25.23
N ILE A 276 9.35 -27.17 24.08
CA ILE A 276 8.18 -27.70 23.39
C ILE A 276 7.52 -28.85 24.15
N GLU A 277 8.26 -29.64 24.89
CA GLU A 277 7.68 -30.76 25.62
C GLU A 277 6.80 -30.25 26.78
N SER A 278 7.27 -29.27 27.54
CA SER A 278 6.46 -28.60 28.57
C SER A 278 5.19 -27.97 28.00
N LEU A 279 5.27 -27.35 26.78
CA LEU A 279 4.11 -26.82 26.09
C LEU A 279 3.11 -27.93 25.73
N LYS A 280 3.55 -29.07 25.17
CA LYS A 280 2.69 -30.20 24.80
C LYS A 280 2.03 -30.88 26.01
N GLU A 281 2.77 -31.04 27.08
CA GLU A 281 2.26 -31.61 28.32
C GLU A 281 1.25 -30.69 29.01
N GLY A 282 1.24 -29.41 28.62
CA GLY A 282 0.33 -28.41 29.14
C GLY A 282 0.79 -27.77 30.45
N ASP A 283 2.07 -27.88 30.79
CA ASP A 283 2.68 -27.21 31.95
C ASP A 283 3.36 -25.91 31.56
N GLY A 284 3.62 -25.73 30.26
CA GLY A 284 4.28 -24.59 29.73
C GLY A 284 3.41 -23.74 28.78
N VAL A 285 3.82 -22.51 28.60
CA VAL A 285 3.26 -21.56 27.63
C VAL A 285 4.38 -20.85 26.88
N VAL A 286 4.13 -20.47 25.65
CA VAL A 286 5.08 -19.73 24.81
C VAL A 286 4.55 -18.34 24.56
N ILE A 287 5.40 -17.34 24.65
CA ILE A 287 5.09 -15.97 24.27
C ILE A 287 5.40 -15.79 22.77
N LEU A 288 4.43 -15.28 22.04
CA LEU A 288 4.58 -14.88 20.65
C LEU A 288 4.77 -13.36 20.59
N HIS A 289 5.71 -12.89 19.79
CA HIS A 289 5.95 -11.47 19.53
C HIS A 289 6.18 -11.21 18.04
N ASP A 290 6.06 -9.94 17.64
CA ASP A 290 6.07 -9.51 16.24
C ASP A 290 7.25 -8.60 15.86
N HIS A 291 8.28 -8.55 16.70
CA HIS A 291 9.47 -7.73 16.50
C HIS A 291 10.74 -8.52 16.77
N GLN A 292 11.80 -8.20 16.04
CA GLN A 292 13.10 -8.84 16.21
C GLN A 292 13.75 -8.42 17.52
N LEU A 293 14.05 -9.40 18.38
CA LEU A 293 14.79 -9.15 19.61
C LEU A 293 16.25 -8.81 19.31
N ASN A 294 16.80 -7.85 20.04
CA ASN A 294 18.23 -7.59 20.00
C ASN A 294 19.02 -8.64 20.81
N PRO A 295 20.35 -8.77 20.65
CA PRO A 295 21.13 -9.83 21.32
C PRO A 295 21.01 -9.85 22.85
N LYS A 296 20.77 -8.68 23.48
CA LYS A 296 20.55 -8.59 24.92
C LYS A 296 19.18 -9.15 25.30
N GLN A 297 18.15 -8.79 24.55
CA GLN A 297 16.79 -9.31 24.74
C GLN A 297 16.72 -10.82 24.50
N GLU A 298 17.47 -11.34 23.51
CA GLU A 298 17.58 -12.80 23.30
C GLU A 298 18.22 -13.53 24.49
N GLU A 299 19.23 -12.92 25.14
CA GLU A 299 19.84 -13.48 26.34
C GLU A 299 18.86 -13.44 27.51
N GLU A 300 18.18 -12.32 27.73
CA GLU A 300 17.13 -12.16 28.74
C GLU A 300 15.97 -13.15 28.51
N ALA A 301 15.57 -13.39 27.27
CA ALA A 301 14.56 -14.38 26.91
C ALA A 301 14.99 -15.80 27.32
N ARG A 302 16.23 -16.19 27.05
CA ARG A 302 16.77 -17.50 27.46
C ARG A 302 16.82 -17.65 28.99
N GLU A 303 17.19 -16.60 29.71
CA GLU A 303 17.23 -16.58 31.16
C GLU A 303 15.84 -16.62 31.81
N SER A 304 14.81 -16.20 31.09
CA SER A 304 13.43 -16.16 31.55
C SER A 304 12.67 -17.46 31.35
N VAL A 305 13.21 -18.40 30.58
CA VAL A 305 12.60 -19.75 30.45
C VAL A 305 12.53 -20.42 31.81
N GLY A 306 11.36 -20.95 32.14
CA GLY A 306 11.07 -21.57 33.44
C GLY A 306 10.48 -20.60 34.48
N GLU A 307 10.39 -19.29 34.21
CA GLU A 307 9.71 -18.35 35.10
C GLU A 307 8.22 -18.74 35.28
N PRO A 308 7.70 -18.67 36.50
CA PRO A 308 6.30 -19.01 36.75
C PRO A 308 5.37 -17.87 36.31
N LEU A 309 4.23 -18.25 35.76
CA LEU A 309 3.13 -17.33 35.48
C LEU A 309 1.77 -18.01 35.69
N TYR A 310 0.74 -17.23 35.83
CA TYR A 310 -0.63 -17.73 35.91
C TYR A 310 -1.61 -16.78 35.23
N PHE A 311 -2.74 -17.33 34.77
CA PHE A 311 -3.82 -16.60 34.15
C PHE A 311 -4.97 -16.41 35.15
N SER A 312 -5.65 -15.27 35.02
CA SER A 312 -6.86 -14.98 35.77
C SER A 312 -7.98 -14.54 34.80
N THR A 313 -9.21 -14.90 35.15
CA THR A 313 -10.37 -14.40 34.36
C THR A 313 -10.46 -12.87 34.43
N MET A 314 -10.92 -12.28 33.36
CA MET A 314 -11.28 -10.86 33.31
C MET A 314 -12.39 -10.57 34.34
N LEU A 315 -12.49 -9.32 34.76
CA LEU A 315 -13.63 -8.87 35.54
C LEU A 315 -14.88 -8.88 34.65
N SER A 316 -16.04 -9.21 35.22
CA SER A 316 -17.30 -8.92 34.54
C SER A 316 -17.51 -7.42 34.39
N GLU A 317 -18.30 -6.98 33.43
CA GLU A 317 -18.63 -5.55 33.26
C GLU A 317 -19.18 -4.92 34.55
N ARG A 318 -20.01 -5.67 35.28
CA ARG A 318 -20.56 -5.24 36.58
C ARG A 318 -19.46 -5.00 37.61
N ASP A 319 -18.54 -5.97 37.75
CA ASP A 319 -17.44 -5.88 38.72
C ASP A 319 -16.46 -4.79 38.31
N TRP A 320 -16.25 -4.59 36.99
CA TRP A 320 -15.42 -3.52 36.46
C TRP A 320 -16.02 -2.13 36.70
N ARG A 321 -17.34 -1.95 36.51
CA ARG A 321 -18.03 -0.70 36.86
C ARG A 321 -17.89 -0.37 38.35
N GLN A 322 -17.99 -1.37 39.22
CA GLN A 322 -17.75 -1.20 40.66
C GLN A 322 -16.29 -0.85 40.95
N TRP A 323 -15.35 -1.53 40.28
CA TRP A 323 -13.93 -1.26 40.38
C TRP A 323 -13.57 0.16 39.99
N ASN A 324 -14.13 0.68 38.92
CA ASN A 324 -13.88 2.05 38.46
C ASN A 324 -14.40 3.13 39.41
N GLN A 325 -15.38 2.83 40.24
CA GLN A 325 -15.87 3.75 41.25
C GLN A 325 -14.98 3.82 42.48
N LEU A 326 -14.07 2.88 42.66
CA LEU A 326 -13.13 2.84 43.77
C LEU A 326 -11.99 3.83 43.57
N SER A 327 -11.53 4.44 44.68
CA SER A 327 -10.28 5.19 44.66
C SER A 327 -9.07 4.27 44.46
N PRO A 328 -7.92 4.78 43.97
CA PRO A 328 -6.71 3.97 43.78
C PRO A 328 -6.27 3.22 45.07
N LYS A 329 -6.50 3.81 46.23
CA LYS A 329 -6.19 3.19 47.51
C LYS A 329 -7.12 2.03 47.85
N GLU A 330 -8.41 2.18 47.60
CA GLU A 330 -9.40 1.12 47.80
C GLU A 330 -9.17 -0.04 46.82
N ARG A 331 -8.79 0.25 45.57
CA ARG A 331 -8.41 -0.78 44.59
C ARG A 331 -7.21 -1.60 45.07
N ASP A 332 -6.16 -0.94 45.57
CA ASP A 332 -4.97 -1.60 46.13
C ASP A 332 -5.32 -2.46 47.37
N GLU A 333 -6.19 -1.98 48.25
CA GLU A 333 -6.67 -2.72 49.39
C GLU A 333 -7.50 -3.93 48.99
N GLN A 334 -8.37 -3.83 48.01
CA GLN A 334 -9.18 -4.96 47.51
C GLN A 334 -8.35 -5.98 46.74
N THR A 335 -7.37 -5.53 45.98
CA THR A 335 -6.41 -6.42 45.29
C THR A 335 -5.63 -7.24 46.31
N LYS A 336 -5.12 -6.58 47.36
CA LYS A 336 -4.37 -7.26 48.46
C LYS A 336 -5.25 -8.18 49.30
N ALA A 337 -6.51 -7.85 49.45
CA ALA A 337 -7.48 -8.65 50.22
C ALA A 337 -8.04 -9.84 49.43
N GLY A 338 -7.77 -9.92 48.09
CA GLY A 338 -8.32 -10.97 47.22
C GLY A 338 -9.85 -10.95 47.14
N THR A 339 -10.48 -9.81 47.43
CA THR A 339 -11.94 -9.68 47.50
C THR A 339 -12.61 -9.63 46.11
N MET A 340 -11.86 -9.33 45.05
CA MET A 340 -12.30 -9.57 43.69
C MET A 340 -12.09 -11.07 43.39
N GLN A 341 -13.17 -11.81 43.27
CA GLN A 341 -13.13 -13.26 42.99
C GLN A 341 -12.78 -13.53 41.53
N ARG A 342 -11.56 -13.18 41.14
CA ARG A 342 -11.01 -13.64 39.87
C ARG A 342 -10.65 -15.11 40.00
N LYS A 343 -11.12 -15.94 39.09
CA LYS A 343 -10.70 -17.32 39.04
C LYS A 343 -9.28 -17.37 38.47
N GLN A 344 -8.39 -18.03 39.19
CA GLN A 344 -6.98 -18.14 38.83
C GLN A 344 -6.67 -19.57 38.36
N SER A 345 -5.83 -19.68 37.36
CA SER A 345 -5.33 -20.95 36.83
C SER A 345 -4.34 -21.62 37.76
N ALA A 346 -3.95 -22.86 37.46
CA ALA A 346 -2.70 -23.42 37.92
C ALA A 346 -1.51 -22.55 37.48
N THR A 347 -0.35 -22.73 38.12
CA THR A 347 0.89 -22.07 37.71
C THR A 347 1.45 -22.77 36.47
N PHE A 348 1.77 -22.00 35.45
CA PHE A 348 2.48 -22.42 34.24
C PHE A 348 3.95 -22.02 34.32
N CYS A 349 4.78 -22.66 33.49
CA CYS A 349 6.16 -22.27 33.25
C CYS A 349 6.24 -21.55 31.89
N LEU A 350 6.98 -20.46 31.83
CA LEU A 350 7.31 -19.82 30.55
C LEU A 350 8.25 -20.73 29.75
N SER A 351 7.77 -21.29 28.65
CA SER A 351 8.51 -22.25 27.82
C SER A 351 9.43 -21.59 26.80
N GLY A 352 9.24 -20.33 26.51
CA GLY A 352 10.09 -19.56 25.60
C GLY A 352 9.36 -18.45 24.86
N TYR A 353 10.08 -17.84 23.91
CA TYR A 353 9.61 -16.75 23.06
C TYR A 353 9.76 -17.12 21.60
N LEU A 354 8.83 -16.69 20.77
CA LEU A 354 8.86 -16.90 19.33
C LEU A 354 8.54 -15.61 18.59
N ASP A 355 9.33 -15.31 17.57
CA ASP A 355 9.12 -14.20 16.66
C ASP A 355 8.28 -14.68 15.46
N ASN A 356 7.08 -14.15 15.30
CA ASN A 356 6.19 -14.51 14.19
C ASN A 356 6.66 -13.98 12.83
N ARG A 357 7.56 -13.00 12.81
CA ARG A 357 8.16 -12.42 11.59
C ARG A 357 9.49 -13.07 11.22
N ALA A 358 9.99 -14.01 12.04
CA ALA A 358 11.25 -14.68 11.74
C ALA A 358 11.17 -15.47 10.44
N GLU A 359 12.25 -15.46 9.66
CA GLU A 359 12.33 -16.20 8.40
C GLU A 359 12.07 -17.71 8.60
N GLY A 360 11.02 -18.19 7.94
CA GLY A 360 10.60 -19.60 8.01
C GLY A 360 9.74 -19.91 9.23
N PHE A 361 9.20 -18.92 9.93
CA PHE A 361 8.16 -19.15 10.94
C PHE A 361 6.99 -19.94 10.32
N PRO A 362 6.48 -20.97 10.99
CA PRO A 362 5.42 -21.79 10.44
C PRO A 362 4.09 -21.04 10.34
N ASP A 363 3.24 -21.53 9.46
CA ASP A 363 1.88 -21.05 9.30
C ASP A 363 1.02 -21.42 10.53
N VAL A 364 1.13 -20.58 11.56
CA VAL A 364 0.32 -20.58 12.78
C VAL A 364 -0.59 -19.38 12.71
N ARG A 365 -1.89 -19.62 12.71
CA ARG A 365 -2.89 -18.55 12.66
C ARG A 365 -2.82 -17.70 13.91
N GLN A 366 -3.05 -16.40 13.76
CA GLN A 366 -2.92 -15.44 14.86
C GLN A 366 -4.04 -14.40 14.78
N THR A 367 -4.46 -13.90 15.94
CA THR A 367 -5.34 -12.74 16.05
C THR A 367 -4.83 -11.82 17.13
N TRP A 368 -4.49 -10.60 16.75
CA TRP A 368 -3.96 -9.58 17.64
C TRP A 368 -5.06 -8.57 17.99
N HIS A 369 -4.94 -7.94 19.14
CA HIS A 369 -5.74 -6.77 19.49
C HIS A 369 -4.82 -5.64 19.96
N GLY A 370 -5.21 -4.39 19.70
CA GLY A 370 -4.38 -3.21 19.93
C GLY A 370 -4.38 -2.68 21.36
N SER A 371 -4.51 -3.55 22.38
CA SER A 371 -4.47 -3.13 23.78
C SER A 371 -3.04 -2.89 24.23
N GLU A 372 -2.77 -1.74 24.83
CA GLU A 372 -1.46 -1.42 25.40
C GLU A 372 -1.12 -2.42 26.54
N GLY A 373 0.12 -2.91 26.53
CA GLY A 373 0.59 -3.90 27.52
C GLY A 373 0.09 -5.34 27.32
N SER A 374 -0.66 -5.63 26.25
CA SER A 374 -1.12 -6.98 25.92
C SER A 374 0.03 -7.87 25.47
N ILE A 375 -0.01 -9.14 25.90
CA ILE A 375 0.93 -10.18 25.53
C ILE A 375 0.18 -11.31 24.83
N TYR A 376 0.81 -11.93 23.84
CA TYR A 376 0.25 -13.06 23.11
C TYR A 376 0.85 -14.38 23.58
N PHE A 377 0.00 -15.28 24.07
CA PHE A 377 0.41 -16.59 24.57
C PHE A 377 -0.12 -17.72 23.68
N LEU A 378 0.74 -18.68 23.42
CA LEU A 378 0.40 -19.96 22.79
C LEU A 378 0.37 -21.05 23.85
N ILE A 379 -0.70 -21.84 23.87
CA ILE A 379 -0.91 -22.92 24.83
C ILE A 379 -1.44 -24.18 24.13
N SER A 380 -1.22 -25.35 24.72
CA SER A 380 -1.87 -26.59 24.26
C SER A 380 -3.28 -26.72 24.82
N GLU A 381 -4.10 -27.59 24.23
CA GLU A 381 -5.43 -27.96 24.76
C GLU A 381 -5.35 -28.46 26.20
N ASN A 382 -4.34 -29.31 26.50
CA ASN A 382 -4.11 -29.83 27.87
C ASN A 382 -3.77 -28.70 28.85
N GLY A 383 -3.02 -27.71 28.41
CA GLY A 383 -2.68 -26.53 29.22
C GLY A 383 -3.91 -25.67 29.47
N PHE A 384 -4.67 -25.38 28.43
CA PHE A 384 -5.88 -24.55 28.55
C PHE A 384 -6.91 -25.18 29.50
N ALA A 385 -7.03 -26.51 29.54
CA ALA A 385 -7.90 -27.22 30.48
C ALA A 385 -7.58 -26.96 31.96
N LYS A 386 -6.38 -26.43 32.28
CA LYS A 386 -5.98 -26.02 33.64
C LYS A 386 -6.40 -24.59 33.99
N ILE A 387 -6.94 -23.85 33.03
CA ILE A 387 -7.46 -22.49 33.21
C ILE A 387 -8.95 -22.58 33.55
N PRO A 388 -9.44 -21.92 34.61
CA PRO A 388 -10.82 -22.04 35.05
C PRO A 388 -11.78 -21.16 34.25
N THR A 389 -11.70 -21.25 32.93
CA THR A 389 -12.57 -20.55 31.98
C THR A 389 -12.96 -21.48 30.84
N GLU A 390 -14.04 -21.16 30.16
CA GLU A 390 -14.45 -21.86 28.94
C GLU A 390 -13.67 -21.31 27.75
N LYS A 391 -13.27 -22.21 26.85
CA LYS A 391 -12.67 -21.78 25.60
C LYS A 391 -13.71 -21.10 24.72
N LYS A 392 -13.30 -19.99 24.11
CA LYS A 392 -14.11 -19.18 23.20
C LYS A 392 -13.62 -19.38 21.78
N THR A 393 -14.51 -19.35 20.82
CA THR A 393 -14.12 -19.22 19.40
C THR A 393 -13.79 -17.76 19.13
N LEU A 394 -12.51 -17.46 18.93
CA LEU A 394 -12.01 -16.11 18.71
C LEU A 394 -12.32 -15.67 17.28
N TYR A 395 -11.93 -16.50 16.30
CA TYR A 395 -12.32 -16.37 14.92
C TYR A 395 -12.32 -17.70 14.20
N MET A 396 -12.82 -17.70 12.98
CA MET A 396 -12.81 -18.86 12.11
C MET A 396 -12.60 -18.49 10.66
N GLU A 397 -11.97 -19.37 9.91
CA GLU A 397 -11.75 -19.29 8.48
C GLU A 397 -12.61 -20.34 7.78
N LEU A 398 -13.36 -19.92 6.78
CA LEU A 398 -14.16 -20.84 5.98
C LEU A 398 -13.65 -20.80 4.55
N ASN A 399 -13.35 -21.97 4.01
CA ASN A 399 -13.10 -22.19 2.60
C ASN A 399 -14.30 -22.87 1.95
N VAL A 400 -14.67 -22.43 0.76
CA VAL A 400 -15.88 -22.87 0.07
C VAL A 400 -15.60 -23.31 -1.35
N GLU A 401 -16.45 -24.15 -1.89
CA GLU A 401 -16.40 -24.52 -3.30
C GLU A 401 -16.68 -23.28 -4.18
N ASN A 402 -15.75 -22.93 -5.06
CA ASN A 402 -15.80 -21.71 -5.90
C ASN A 402 -17.18 -21.45 -6.58
N LYS A 403 -17.90 -22.51 -6.94
CA LYS A 403 -19.21 -22.37 -7.59
C LYS A 403 -20.34 -22.01 -6.63
N LYS A 404 -20.16 -22.24 -5.34
CA LYS A 404 -21.17 -22.02 -4.30
C LYS A 404 -20.92 -20.77 -3.46
N GLU A 405 -19.81 -20.09 -3.66
CA GLU A 405 -19.38 -18.96 -2.83
C GLU A 405 -20.48 -17.90 -2.64
N ALA A 406 -21.11 -17.45 -3.73
CA ALA A 406 -22.16 -16.42 -3.64
C ALA A 406 -23.38 -16.88 -2.81
N VAL A 407 -23.76 -18.17 -2.92
CA VAL A 407 -24.88 -18.74 -2.16
C VAL A 407 -24.50 -18.90 -0.70
N VAL A 408 -23.28 -19.38 -0.42
CA VAL A 408 -22.75 -19.53 0.94
C VAL A 408 -22.63 -18.17 1.60
N ARG A 409 -22.09 -17.15 0.91
CA ARG A 409 -22.00 -15.76 1.40
C ARG A 409 -23.36 -15.24 1.87
N GLN A 410 -24.41 -15.41 1.07
CA GLN A 410 -25.75 -14.97 1.47
C GLN A 410 -26.26 -15.70 2.72
N LYS A 411 -25.96 -17.00 2.84
CA LYS A 411 -26.35 -17.77 4.04
C LYS A 411 -25.56 -17.34 5.27
N ILE A 412 -24.25 -17.10 5.13
CA ILE A 412 -23.41 -16.56 6.20
C ILE A 412 -23.97 -15.23 6.68
N GLN A 413 -24.20 -14.27 5.76
CA GLN A 413 -24.76 -12.96 6.10
C GLN A 413 -26.08 -13.09 6.86
N ASN A 414 -26.99 -13.95 6.42
CA ASN A 414 -28.27 -14.16 7.11
C ASN A 414 -28.08 -14.71 8.53
N ILE A 415 -27.16 -15.67 8.73
CA ILE A 415 -26.87 -16.22 10.07
C ILE A 415 -26.29 -15.15 10.98
N LEU A 416 -25.35 -14.36 10.48
CA LEU A 416 -24.71 -13.31 11.28
C LEU A 416 -25.68 -12.15 11.58
N GLU A 417 -26.52 -11.77 10.61
CA GLU A 417 -27.56 -10.75 10.86
C GLU A 417 -28.57 -11.20 11.91
N GLU A 418 -29.00 -12.47 11.87
CA GLU A 418 -29.88 -13.07 12.85
C GLU A 418 -29.26 -13.03 14.25
N GLU A 419 -27.99 -13.46 14.37
CA GLU A 419 -27.25 -13.46 15.64
C GLU A 419 -27.00 -12.03 16.15
N ASN A 420 -26.53 -11.14 15.32
CA ASN A 420 -26.27 -9.76 15.69
C ASN A 420 -27.57 -9.01 16.09
N LYS A 421 -28.69 -9.36 15.46
CA LYS A 421 -30.00 -8.85 15.86
C LYS A 421 -30.45 -9.42 17.20
N ARG A 422 -30.18 -10.69 17.47
CA ARG A 422 -30.46 -11.32 18.76
C ARG A 422 -29.66 -10.63 19.87
N ARG A 423 -28.36 -10.42 19.69
CA ARG A 423 -27.49 -9.74 20.65
C ARG A 423 -27.96 -8.31 20.95
N ARG A 424 -28.26 -7.53 19.92
CA ARG A 424 -28.81 -6.16 20.08
C ARG A 424 -30.13 -6.13 20.84
N ASN A 425 -31.02 -7.09 20.61
CA ASN A 425 -32.31 -7.15 21.31
C ASN A 425 -32.13 -7.50 22.78
N VAL A 426 -31.16 -8.33 23.14
CA VAL A 426 -30.83 -8.65 24.53
C VAL A 426 -30.26 -7.41 25.24
N SER A 427 -29.36 -6.70 24.59
CA SER A 427 -28.79 -5.44 25.09
C SER A 427 -29.88 -4.35 25.33
N ALA A 428 -30.82 -4.19 24.37
CA ALA A 428 -31.90 -3.22 24.46
C ALA A 428 -32.99 -3.56 25.51
N ALA A 429 -33.12 -4.83 25.90
CA ALA A 429 -34.10 -5.27 26.87
C ALA A 429 -33.75 -4.93 28.33
N GLY A 430 -32.57 -4.34 28.58
CA GLY A 430 -32.18 -3.86 29.91
C GLY A 430 -32.08 -4.96 30.96
N VAL A 431 -31.78 -6.16 30.57
CA VAL A 431 -31.43 -7.25 31.48
C VAL A 431 -30.08 -6.88 32.08
N GLU A 432 -30.08 -6.29 33.25
CA GLU A 432 -28.93 -5.69 33.96
C GLU A 432 -27.72 -6.65 34.15
N ASP A 433 -27.84 -7.89 33.79
CA ASP A 433 -26.83 -8.93 34.01
C ASP A 433 -26.17 -9.43 32.71
N GLN A 434 -26.55 -8.90 31.55
CA GLN A 434 -25.88 -9.20 30.28
C GLN A 434 -25.39 -7.89 29.67
N SER A 435 -24.10 -7.66 29.81
CA SER A 435 -23.36 -6.71 28.99
C SER A 435 -23.77 -6.93 27.54
N GLY A 436 -24.10 -5.85 26.83
CA GLY A 436 -24.49 -5.96 25.44
C GLY A 436 -23.39 -6.68 24.66
N GLU A 437 -23.66 -7.93 24.29
CA GLU A 437 -22.71 -8.67 23.50
C GLU A 437 -22.44 -7.93 22.20
N ALA A 438 -21.21 -7.60 21.93
CA ALA A 438 -20.78 -7.08 20.64
C ALA A 438 -21.11 -8.05 19.51
N GLY A 439 -21.19 -7.57 18.30
CA GLY A 439 -21.57 -8.39 17.15
C GLY A 439 -20.49 -9.35 16.71
N ILE A 440 -20.83 -10.10 15.69
CA ILE A 440 -19.91 -10.94 14.93
C ILE A 440 -19.78 -10.31 13.55
N PHE A 441 -18.59 -10.22 13.04
CA PHE A 441 -18.35 -9.70 11.68
C PHE A 441 -17.83 -10.78 10.73
N CYS A 442 -17.96 -10.52 9.44
CA CYS A 442 -17.47 -11.37 8.38
C CYS A 442 -16.72 -10.54 7.34
N ILE A 443 -15.55 -10.98 6.99
CA ILE A 443 -14.76 -10.46 5.87
C ILE A 443 -14.82 -11.48 4.74
N SER A 444 -15.28 -11.07 3.56
CA SER A 444 -15.33 -11.91 2.37
C SER A 444 -14.16 -11.60 1.44
N LYS A 445 -13.39 -12.62 1.07
CA LYS A 445 -12.28 -12.49 0.11
C LYS A 445 -12.74 -11.91 -1.23
N SER A 446 -13.88 -12.36 -1.75
CA SER A 446 -14.39 -11.84 -3.02
C SER A 446 -14.76 -10.36 -2.95
N GLU A 447 -15.32 -9.90 -1.82
CA GLU A 447 -15.63 -8.49 -1.61
C GLU A 447 -14.36 -7.65 -1.47
N LEU A 448 -13.35 -8.13 -0.75
CA LEU A 448 -12.05 -7.49 -0.68
C LEU A 448 -11.38 -7.38 -2.06
N LEU A 449 -11.44 -8.45 -2.86
CA LEU A 449 -10.88 -8.44 -4.22
C LEU A 449 -11.62 -7.48 -5.15
N GLU A 450 -12.93 -7.34 -5.03
CA GLU A 450 -13.72 -6.38 -5.80
C GLU A 450 -13.33 -4.94 -5.43
N ASN A 451 -13.27 -4.64 -4.13
CA ASN A 451 -12.84 -3.33 -3.62
C ASN A 451 -11.39 -3.01 -4.02
N ALA A 452 -10.48 -3.99 -3.90
CA ALA A 452 -9.08 -3.83 -4.30
C ALA A 452 -8.95 -3.52 -5.80
N LYS A 453 -9.67 -4.24 -6.65
CA LYS A 453 -9.67 -4.01 -8.09
C LYS A 453 -10.17 -2.62 -8.45
N ASP A 454 -11.23 -2.15 -7.81
CA ASP A 454 -11.76 -0.81 -8.03
C ASP A 454 -10.77 0.28 -7.60
N TYR A 455 -10.12 0.11 -6.45
CA TYR A 455 -9.07 1.01 -5.98
C TYR A 455 -7.87 1.05 -6.94
N ILE A 456 -7.36 -0.12 -7.36
CA ILE A 456 -6.21 -0.22 -8.26
C ILE A 456 -6.56 0.37 -9.63
N GLN A 457 -7.77 0.12 -10.17
CA GLN A 457 -8.23 0.73 -11.41
C GLN A 457 -8.34 2.27 -11.29
N GLY A 458 -8.82 2.77 -10.16
CA GLY A 458 -8.85 4.20 -9.85
C GLY A 458 -7.46 4.82 -9.92
N ASN A 459 -6.49 4.22 -9.26
CA ASN A 459 -5.09 4.65 -9.28
C ASN A 459 -4.48 4.60 -10.69
N ARG A 460 -4.73 3.55 -11.46
CA ARG A 460 -4.30 3.45 -12.87
C ARG A 460 -4.86 4.58 -13.73
N ILE A 461 -6.12 4.96 -13.53
CA ILE A 461 -6.74 6.07 -14.26
C ILE A 461 -6.11 7.40 -13.89
N ILE A 462 -5.89 7.66 -12.59
CA ILE A 462 -5.29 8.93 -12.12
C ILE A 462 -3.86 9.07 -12.65
N PHE A 463 -2.98 8.14 -12.31
CA PHE A 463 -1.56 8.22 -12.67
C PHE A 463 -1.37 8.12 -14.19
N GLY A 464 -2.14 7.25 -14.85
CA GLY A 464 -2.14 7.13 -16.31
C GLY A 464 -2.57 8.42 -17.00
N SER A 465 -3.61 9.08 -16.53
CA SER A 465 -4.09 10.36 -17.08
C SER A 465 -3.06 11.46 -16.94
N ILE A 466 -2.43 11.59 -15.78
CA ILE A 466 -1.34 12.57 -15.55
C ILE A 466 -0.18 12.28 -16.50
N SER A 467 0.21 11.03 -16.62
CA SER A 467 1.32 10.60 -17.49
C SER A 467 1.05 10.90 -18.97
N ILE A 468 -0.17 10.63 -19.44
CA ILE A 468 -0.60 10.94 -20.82
C ILE A 468 -0.55 12.45 -21.07
N VAL A 469 -1.03 13.28 -20.15
CA VAL A 469 -0.99 14.73 -20.27
C VAL A 469 0.44 15.25 -20.38
N LEU A 470 1.35 14.75 -19.54
CA LEU A 470 2.76 15.12 -19.57
C LEU A 470 3.45 14.66 -20.87
N LEU A 471 3.14 13.46 -21.32
CA LEU A 471 3.65 12.95 -22.60
C LEU A 471 3.15 13.80 -23.77
N MET A 472 1.87 14.15 -23.81
CA MET A 472 1.31 15.04 -24.82
C MET A 472 1.93 16.44 -24.79
N ALA A 473 2.20 16.98 -23.61
CA ALA A 473 2.90 18.27 -23.46
C ALA A 473 4.32 18.19 -24.04
N GLY A 474 5.05 17.11 -23.74
CA GLY A 474 6.37 16.84 -24.32
C GLY A 474 6.35 16.73 -25.83
N MET A 475 5.38 15.98 -26.38
CA MET A 475 5.17 15.83 -27.80
C MET A 475 4.84 17.16 -28.49
N THR A 476 3.94 17.94 -27.91
CA THR A 476 3.56 19.26 -28.43
C THR A 476 4.75 20.22 -28.46
N ASN A 477 5.57 20.20 -27.40
CA ASN A 477 6.80 20.98 -27.36
C ASN A 477 7.77 20.58 -28.49
N TYR A 478 7.96 19.26 -28.71
CA TYR A 478 8.77 18.74 -29.81
C TYR A 478 8.23 19.17 -31.18
N LEU A 479 6.91 19.01 -31.42
CA LEU A 479 6.25 19.43 -32.66
C LEU A 479 6.48 20.89 -32.94
N ASN A 480 6.29 21.76 -31.94
CA ASN A 480 6.50 23.19 -32.06
C ASN A 480 7.93 23.54 -32.50
N ILE A 481 8.93 22.84 -31.93
CA ILE A 481 10.34 23.03 -32.29
C ILE A 481 10.63 22.57 -33.70
N VAL A 482 10.09 21.42 -34.13
CA VAL A 482 10.24 20.92 -35.49
C VAL A 482 9.62 21.86 -36.50
N VAL A 483 8.37 22.26 -36.26
CA VAL A 483 7.65 23.21 -37.13
C VAL A 483 8.41 24.55 -37.26
N THR A 484 8.75 25.14 -36.11
CA THR A 484 9.51 26.40 -36.09
C THR A 484 10.89 26.25 -36.76
N GLY A 485 11.54 25.09 -36.56
CA GLY A 485 12.83 24.75 -37.18
C GLY A 485 12.75 24.66 -38.70
N ILE A 486 11.67 24.12 -39.25
CA ILE A 486 11.44 24.02 -40.70
C ILE A 486 11.21 25.42 -41.26
N PHE A 487 10.28 26.20 -40.69
CA PHE A 487 9.95 27.52 -41.18
C PHE A 487 11.11 28.52 -41.08
N SER A 488 11.85 28.52 -39.97
CA SER A 488 12.98 29.44 -39.77
C SER A 488 14.15 29.18 -40.74
N ARG A 489 14.26 27.96 -41.25
CA ARG A 489 15.34 27.52 -42.17
C ARG A 489 14.89 27.40 -43.63
N LYS A 490 13.69 27.87 -43.98
CA LYS A 490 13.13 27.77 -45.34
C LYS A 490 14.10 28.33 -46.40
N LYS A 491 14.66 29.53 -46.18
CA LYS A 491 15.64 30.14 -47.09
C LYS A 491 16.95 29.35 -47.20
N GLU A 492 17.46 28.81 -46.08
CA GLU A 492 18.66 27.95 -46.09
C GLU A 492 18.42 26.65 -46.89
N LEU A 493 17.24 26.06 -46.75
CA LEU A 493 16.82 24.86 -47.48
C LEU A 493 16.66 25.11 -48.99
N GLU A 494 16.14 26.27 -49.39
CA GLU A 494 16.05 26.70 -50.79
C GLU A 494 17.46 26.90 -51.42
N ILE A 495 18.37 27.51 -50.68
CA ILE A 495 19.77 27.67 -51.12
C ILE A 495 20.42 26.32 -51.31
N MET A 496 20.24 25.39 -50.36
CA MET A 496 20.80 24.03 -50.47
C MET A 496 20.22 23.29 -51.69
N GLU A 497 18.98 23.48 -52.04
CA GLU A 497 18.33 22.90 -53.22
C GLU A 497 18.93 23.48 -54.52
N ARG A 498 19.16 24.78 -54.57
CA ARG A 498 19.82 25.44 -55.69
C ARG A 498 21.28 24.97 -55.88
N VAL A 499 21.94 24.59 -54.80
CA VAL A 499 23.32 24.01 -54.83
C VAL A 499 23.31 22.51 -55.20
N GLY A 500 22.12 21.88 -55.36
CA GLY A 500 21.98 20.51 -55.84
C GLY A 500 21.57 19.47 -54.78
N MET A 501 21.11 19.90 -53.65
CA MET A 501 20.56 18.98 -52.63
C MET A 501 19.22 18.41 -53.11
N THR A 502 19.11 17.08 -53.16
CA THR A 502 17.88 16.40 -53.59
C THR A 502 16.81 16.40 -52.49
N LYS A 503 15.53 16.30 -52.91
CA LYS A 503 14.37 16.21 -51.97
C LYS A 503 14.55 15.02 -50.98
N ARG A 504 15.13 13.90 -51.41
CA ARG A 504 15.42 12.74 -50.57
C ARG A 504 16.47 13.05 -49.49
N GLN A 505 17.47 13.83 -49.82
CA GLN A 505 18.51 14.27 -48.88
C GLN A 505 17.98 15.24 -47.86
N LYS A 506 17.09 16.19 -48.24
CA LYS A 506 16.40 17.08 -47.27
C LYS A 506 15.55 16.29 -46.29
N ARG A 507 14.73 15.32 -46.76
CA ARG A 507 13.95 14.45 -45.88
C ARG A 507 14.85 13.69 -44.90
N MET A 508 15.96 13.13 -45.41
CA MET A 508 16.93 12.43 -44.61
C MET A 508 17.59 13.32 -43.55
N LEU A 509 17.82 14.61 -43.88
CA LEU A 509 18.34 15.58 -42.91
C LEU A 509 17.40 15.75 -41.70
N PHE A 510 16.09 15.96 -41.97
CA PHE A 510 15.10 16.08 -40.90
C PHE A 510 14.91 14.80 -40.11
N MET A 511 14.92 13.64 -40.78
CA MET A 511 14.86 12.34 -40.07
C MET A 511 16.09 12.13 -39.19
N MET A 512 17.28 12.54 -39.62
CA MET A 512 18.51 12.46 -38.79
C MET A 512 18.47 13.44 -37.61
N GLU A 513 17.91 14.66 -37.80
CA GLU A 513 17.68 15.59 -36.68
C GLU A 513 16.74 14.97 -35.64
N GLY A 514 15.58 14.39 -36.07
CA GLY A 514 14.68 13.64 -35.18
C GLY A 514 15.35 12.47 -34.51
N GLY A 515 16.22 11.74 -35.24
CA GLY A 515 16.99 10.63 -34.68
C GLY A 515 17.90 11.03 -33.52
N TYR A 516 18.48 12.23 -33.53
CA TYR A 516 19.28 12.72 -32.40
C TYR A 516 18.42 12.97 -31.14
N TYR A 517 17.18 13.48 -31.29
CA TYR A 517 16.24 13.60 -30.16
C TYR A 517 15.89 12.21 -29.62
N PHE A 518 15.53 11.28 -30.48
CA PHE A 518 15.22 9.91 -30.12
C PHE A 518 16.39 9.23 -29.35
N CYS A 519 17.60 9.28 -29.91
CA CYS A 519 18.77 8.71 -29.27
C CYS A 519 19.06 9.35 -27.90
N ALA A 520 18.96 10.69 -27.80
CA ALA A 520 19.21 11.38 -26.54
C ALA A 520 18.19 11.00 -25.46
N VAL A 521 16.90 10.94 -25.80
CA VAL A 521 15.84 10.52 -24.86
C VAL A 521 16.03 9.06 -24.46
N THR A 522 16.31 8.17 -25.42
CA THR A 522 16.57 6.74 -25.14
C THR A 522 17.75 6.54 -24.18
N VAL A 523 18.85 7.28 -24.38
CA VAL A 523 20.00 7.22 -23.47
C VAL A 523 19.61 7.69 -22.06
N LEU A 524 18.83 8.77 -21.93
CA LEU A 524 18.35 9.25 -20.64
C LEU A 524 17.43 8.23 -19.97
N LEU A 525 16.51 7.61 -20.69
CA LEU A 525 15.61 6.59 -20.16
C LEU A 525 16.39 5.36 -19.63
N VAL A 526 17.38 4.90 -20.41
CA VAL A 526 18.18 3.73 -20.01
C VAL A 526 19.14 4.04 -18.85
N THR A 527 19.59 5.27 -18.69
CA THR A 527 20.54 5.66 -17.64
C THR A 527 19.82 6.27 -16.44
N ILE A 528 19.38 7.51 -16.56
CA ILE A 528 18.74 8.25 -15.46
C ILE A 528 17.37 7.65 -15.12
N GLY A 529 16.57 7.27 -16.12
CA GLY A 529 15.27 6.67 -15.91
C GLY A 529 15.36 5.37 -15.12
N SER A 530 16.27 4.46 -15.49
CA SER A 530 16.46 3.22 -14.73
C SER A 530 16.87 3.46 -13.28
N VAL A 531 17.68 4.50 -13.02
CA VAL A 531 18.03 4.89 -11.63
C VAL A 531 16.82 5.44 -10.89
N MET A 532 15.99 6.24 -11.55
CA MET A 532 14.75 6.77 -10.94
C MET A 532 13.75 5.65 -10.61
N LEU A 533 13.55 4.69 -11.52
CA LEU A 533 12.69 3.53 -11.26
C LEU A 533 13.21 2.66 -10.11
N GLN A 534 14.54 2.48 -10.01
CA GLN A 534 15.14 1.75 -8.90
C GLN A 534 14.98 2.49 -7.56
N TRP A 535 15.03 3.82 -7.58
CA TRP A 535 14.77 4.63 -6.39
C TRP A 535 13.30 4.54 -5.97
N ILE A 536 12.36 4.57 -6.92
CA ILE A 536 10.92 4.35 -6.67
C ILE A 536 10.71 2.95 -6.06
N LYS A 537 11.34 1.91 -6.62
CA LYS A 537 11.31 0.56 -6.07
C LYS A 537 11.68 0.56 -4.58
N THR A 538 12.89 1.04 -4.26
CA THR A 538 13.39 1.03 -2.87
C THR A 538 12.48 1.82 -1.92
N TYR A 539 11.96 2.97 -2.39
CA TYR A 539 11.03 3.78 -1.58
C TYR A 539 9.70 3.06 -1.32
N MET A 540 9.15 2.42 -2.35
CA MET A 540 7.87 1.71 -2.24
C MET A 540 8.01 0.43 -1.41
N GLU A 541 9.08 -0.34 -1.54
CA GLU A 541 9.37 -1.53 -0.74
C GLU A 541 9.52 -1.21 0.77
N ILE A 542 9.99 -0.01 1.13
CA ILE A 542 10.05 0.43 2.53
C ILE A 542 8.64 0.80 3.06
N LYS A 543 7.77 1.29 2.19
CA LYS A 543 6.44 1.80 2.58
C LYS A 543 5.34 0.76 2.49
N LEU A 544 5.46 -0.20 1.59
CA LEU A 544 4.45 -1.20 1.28
C LEU A 544 5.10 -2.58 1.29
N SER A 545 4.83 -3.37 2.32
CA SER A 545 5.38 -4.73 2.49
C SER A 545 4.97 -5.67 1.34
N TYR A 546 3.82 -5.43 0.75
CA TYR A 546 3.27 -6.20 -0.37
C TYR A 546 3.75 -5.73 -1.76
N PHE A 547 4.60 -4.70 -1.85
CA PHE A 547 5.01 -4.14 -3.13
C PHE A 547 5.89 -5.11 -3.94
N VAL A 548 5.44 -5.45 -5.15
CA VAL A 548 6.18 -6.32 -6.07
C VAL A 548 6.69 -5.52 -7.26
N PHE A 549 7.99 -5.27 -7.29
CA PHE A 549 8.59 -4.54 -8.40
C PHE A 549 8.62 -5.38 -9.69
N GLN A 550 7.97 -4.87 -10.74
CA GLN A 550 8.08 -5.38 -12.09
C GLN A 550 8.62 -4.30 -13.02
N TYR A 551 9.69 -4.62 -13.75
CA TYR A 551 10.26 -3.66 -14.71
C TYR A 551 9.30 -3.49 -15.89
N PRO A 552 8.85 -2.26 -16.23
CA PRO A 552 7.79 -2.02 -17.20
C PRO A 552 8.28 -2.11 -18.65
N LEU A 553 8.85 -3.27 -19.06
CA LEU A 553 9.47 -3.50 -20.36
C LEU A 553 8.53 -3.24 -21.53
N ILE A 554 7.28 -3.70 -21.43
CA ILE A 554 6.26 -3.54 -22.49
C ILE A 554 5.98 -2.05 -22.69
N TRP A 555 5.79 -1.32 -21.62
CA TRP A 555 5.49 0.10 -21.64
C TRP A 555 6.70 0.94 -22.11
N LEU A 556 7.92 0.52 -21.77
CA LEU A 556 9.15 1.11 -22.28
C LEU A 556 9.21 0.95 -23.81
N VAL A 557 8.94 -0.25 -24.33
CA VAL A 557 8.92 -0.49 -25.79
C VAL A 557 7.84 0.34 -26.47
N VAL A 558 6.63 0.40 -25.90
CA VAL A 558 5.53 1.22 -26.42
C VAL A 558 5.93 2.71 -26.44
N GLY A 559 6.51 3.21 -25.35
CA GLY A 559 7.01 4.59 -25.26
C GLY A 559 8.09 4.90 -26.29
N LEU A 560 9.05 3.99 -26.49
CA LEU A 560 10.09 4.12 -27.49
C LEU A 560 9.54 4.05 -28.93
N CYS A 561 8.55 3.20 -29.19
CA CYS A 561 7.88 3.15 -30.50
C CYS A 561 7.12 4.45 -30.81
N CYS A 562 6.41 4.99 -29.84
CA CYS A 562 5.74 6.30 -29.97
C CYS A 562 6.75 7.43 -30.22
N LEU A 563 7.84 7.46 -29.46
CA LEU A 563 8.92 8.43 -29.65
C LEU A 563 9.56 8.31 -31.04
N ALA A 564 9.84 7.08 -31.49
CA ALA A 564 10.38 6.84 -32.83
C ALA A 564 9.40 7.34 -33.90
N GLY A 565 8.13 7.00 -33.81
CA GLY A 565 7.09 7.46 -34.73
C GLY A 565 7.08 9.00 -34.85
N ILE A 566 7.06 9.70 -33.71
CA ILE A 566 7.06 11.18 -33.70
C ILE A 566 8.37 11.75 -34.21
N SER A 567 9.51 11.23 -33.79
CA SER A 567 10.83 11.72 -34.13
C SER A 567 11.17 11.56 -35.62
N PHE A 568 10.65 10.52 -36.25
CA PHE A 568 10.96 10.21 -37.65
C PHE A 568 9.82 10.57 -38.60
N ALA A 569 8.56 10.24 -38.27
CA ALA A 569 7.44 10.42 -39.18
C ALA A 569 6.97 11.89 -39.28
N VAL A 570 6.98 12.62 -38.16
CA VAL A 570 6.49 14.01 -38.15
C VAL A 570 7.37 14.95 -38.96
N PRO A 571 8.70 14.97 -38.77
CA PRO A 571 9.53 15.86 -39.61
C PRO A 571 9.44 15.53 -41.10
N ALA A 572 9.32 14.23 -41.43
CA ALA A 572 9.16 13.79 -42.81
C ALA A 572 7.80 14.19 -43.42
N GLY A 573 6.73 14.09 -42.64
CA GLY A 573 5.36 14.43 -43.05
C GLY A 573 5.13 15.95 -43.22
N LEU A 574 5.59 16.75 -42.27
CA LEU A 574 5.47 18.21 -42.33
C LEU A 574 6.19 18.79 -43.55
N TYR A 575 7.36 18.23 -43.88
CA TYR A 575 8.07 18.65 -45.09
C TYR A 575 7.29 18.30 -46.38
N MET A 576 6.51 17.23 -46.42
CA MET A 576 5.66 16.91 -47.58
C MET A 576 4.46 17.83 -47.71
N LEU A 577 3.82 18.22 -46.59
CA LEU A 577 2.67 19.12 -46.57
C LEU A 577 3.04 20.54 -47.02
N GLU A 578 4.20 21.07 -46.63
CA GLU A 578 4.67 22.37 -47.08
C GLU A 578 4.81 22.43 -48.61
N LYS A 579 5.20 21.32 -49.24
CA LYS A 579 5.37 21.25 -50.68
C LYS A 579 4.04 21.26 -51.42
N SER A 580 2.98 20.59 -50.92
CA SER A 580 1.66 20.59 -51.60
C SER A 580 1.01 21.96 -51.62
N HIS A 581 1.29 22.83 -50.64
CA HIS A 581 0.83 24.19 -50.55
C HIS A 581 1.65 25.17 -51.42
N CYS A 582 2.87 24.83 -51.86
CA CYS A 582 3.67 25.69 -52.77
C CYS A 582 3.47 25.32 -54.24
N GLU A 583 2.86 24.20 -54.58
CA GLU A 583 2.54 23.77 -55.94
C GLU A 583 1.08 24.12 -56.35
N GLN A 584 0.27 24.68 -55.44
CA GLN A 584 -1.01 25.39 -55.70
C GLN A 584 -0.77 26.91 -55.73
#